data_4220e642b6e1732076b4cb035d90c003
#
_entry.id   4220e642b6e1732076b4cb035d90c003
#
_cell.length_a   1.000
_cell.length_b   1.000
_cell.length_c   1.000
_cell.angle_alpha   90.00
_cell.angle_beta   90.00
_cell.angle_gamma   90.00
#
_symmetry.space_group_name_H-M   'P 1'
#
loop_
_entity.id
_entity.type
_entity.pdbx_description
1 polymer ?
#
loop_
_entity_poly.entity_id
_entity_poly.type
_entity_poly.pdbx_seq_one_letter_code
_entity_poly.pdbx_strand_id
1 'polypeptide(L)'
;MAEGYLQGPVLVIGTGLLGTSAALGLRAAGIEVGLRDASPTAQRIAVDMGAGFLAPHGTDFAPSLVIVATPPDVTPGIIAQALAEFPDAVVIDLASVKGSIIDALKADDDVAEADLARYVGCHPMAGREKSGPAAARGALFTASPWVVVPHEGSTSHAVKTAKSVGLDLGASITVMDAETHDAAVALISHFPQIASSLLASRLLNAPASSLALAGNGLRDTTRIAASDPRLWIQILAHNAQQLIPILEGLQSDLDRLLATLRDPFASGAALDLAELMTEGNQGQARIPGKHGAPPQSFATVSVIVNDEPGQVARLLTDMGEAGINMEDLRMEHSSGYEVGLVEIQVLPGRRDELVSVLTGLDWKVVQ
;
A
#
# COMPACT_ATOMS: atom_id res chain seq x y z
N MET A 1 22.26 3.28 -19.76
CA MET A 1 21.56 3.02 -18.48
C MET A 1 22.35 3.81 -17.43
N ALA A 2 21.69 4.54 -16.53
CA ALA A 2 22.39 5.16 -15.41
C ALA A 2 22.95 4.04 -14.53
N GLU A 3 24.19 4.21 -14.02
CA GLU A 3 24.74 3.27 -13.03
C GLU A 3 23.83 3.28 -11.80
N GLY A 4 23.47 2.08 -11.30
CA GLY A 4 22.68 1.94 -10.09
C GLY A 4 23.42 2.48 -8.86
N TYR A 5 22.69 2.85 -7.83
CA TYR A 5 23.27 3.33 -6.56
C TYR A 5 23.85 2.19 -5.73
N LEU A 6 23.35 0.96 -5.90
CA LEU A 6 23.84 -0.24 -5.23
C LEU A 6 25.04 -0.84 -5.97
N GLN A 7 25.98 -1.37 -5.19
CA GLN A 7 27.13 -2.10 -5.69
C GLN A 7 27.22 -3.46 -4.99
N GLY A 8 27.58 -4.49 -5.75
CA GLY A 8 27.79 -5.84 -5.24
C GLY A 8 26.52 -6.71 -5.24
N PRO A 9 26.71 -8.02 -4.97
CA PRO A 9 25.64 -8.98 -5.00
C PRO A 9 24.68 -8.78 -3.81
N VAL A 10 23.40 -9.08 -4.05
CA VAL A 10 22.31 -8.96 -3.07
C VAL A 10 21.72 -10.33 -2.78
N LEU A 11 21.48 -10.64 -1.52
CA LEU A 11 20.70 -11.81 -1.11
C LEU A 11 19.30 -11.38 -0.73
N VAL A 12 18.28 -12.00 -1.31
CA VAL A 12 16.88 -11.85 -0.89
C VAL A 12 16.44 -13.13 -0.17
N ILE A 13 16.00 -12.96 1.09
CA ILE A 13 15.45 -14.03 1.92
C ILE A 13 13.95 -13.81 2.04
N GLY A 14 13.16 -14.74 1.52
CA GLY A 14 11.72 -14.63 1.35
C GLY A 14 11.35 -14.22 -0.08
N THR A 15 10.85 -15.20 -0.85
CA THR A 15 10.46 -15.04 -2.26
C THR A 15 8.95 -14.92 -2.43
N GLY A 16 8.31 -14.19 -1.50
CA GLY A 16 6.92 -13.76 -1.64
C GLY A 16 6.74 -12.65 -2.69
N LEU A 17 5.64 -11.93 -2.60
CA LEU A 17 5.35 -10.80 -3.50
C LEU A 17 6.45 -9.72 -3.45
N LEU A 18 6.79 -9.24 -2.25
CA LEU A 18 7.73 -8.11 -2.09
C LEU A 18 9.16 -8.52 -2.41
N GLY A 19 9.63 -9.64 -1.84
CA GLY A 19 11.01 -10.09 -2.08
C GLY A 19 11.28 -10.43 -3.54
N THR A 20 10.36 -11.14 -4.21
CA THR A 20 10.50 -11.43 -5.65
C THR A 20 10.42 -10.15 -6.50
N SER A 21 9.55 -9.18 -6.14
CA SER A 21 9.48 -7.91 -6.86
C SER A 21 10.76 -7.07 -6.70
N ALA A 22 11.33 -7.01 -5.49
CA ALA A 22 12.61 -6.34 -5.25
C ALA A 22 13.74 -7.01 -6.05
N ALA A 23 13.80 -8.33 -6.02
CA ALA A 23 14.77 -9.10 -6.77
C ALA A 23 14.66 -8.85 -8.28
N LEU A 24 13.45 -8.87 -8.86
CA LEU A 24 13.21 -8.55 -10.28
C LEU A 24 13.66 -7.15 -10.64
N GLY A 25 13.32 -6.14 -9.80
CA GLY A 25 13.72 -4.75 -10.03
C GLY A 25 15.23 -4.56 -9.98
N LEU A 26 15.90 -5.14 -8.99
CA LEU A 26 17.36 -5.11 -8.85
C LEU A 26 18.07 -5.83 -10.00
N ARG A 27 17.56 -6.98 -10.44
CA ARG A 27 18.05 -7.68 -11.62
C ARG A 27 17.94 -6.82 -12.89
N ALA A 28 16.83 -6.11 -13.05
CA ALA A 28 16.65 -5.18 -14.18
C ALA A 28 17.63 -4.00 -14.13
N ALA A 29 18.08 -3.60 -12.95
CA ALA A 29 19.15 -2.62 -12.73
C ALA A 29 20.57 -3.20 -12.92
N GLY A 30 20.70 -4.49 -13.24
CA GLY A 30 21.99 -5.17 -13.50
C GLY A 30 22.66 -5.73 -12.24
N ILE A 31 21.99 -5.74 -11.10
CA ILE A 31 22.51 -6.28 -9.83
C ILE A 31 22.42 -7.81 -9.83
N GLU A 32 23.45 -8.48 -9.35
CA GLU A 32 23.43 -9.92 -9.11
C GLU A 32 22.60 -10.23 -7.86
N VAL A 33 21.58 -11.12 -7.98
CA VAL A 33 20.64 -11.43 -6.89
C VAL A 33 20.58 -12.92 -6.62
N GLY A 34 20.99 -13.33 -5.42
CA GLY A 34 20.74 -14.65 -4.86
C GLY A 34 19.40 -14.70 -4.12
N LEU A 35 18.73 -15.85 -4.16
CA LEU A 35 17.41 -16.05 -3.56
C LEU A 35 17.46 -17.19 -2.54
N ARG A 36 16.82 -17.00 -1.38
CA ARG A 36 16.54 -18.05 -0.38
C ARG A 36 15.09 -17.96 0.09
N ASP A 37 14.45 -19.09 0.29
CA ASP A 37 13.09 -19.19 0.86
C ASP A 37 12.92 -20.52 1.57
N ALA A 38 12.10 -20.55 2.61
CA ALA A 38 11.72 -21.78 3.30
C ALA A 38 10.84 -22.69 2.41
N SER A 39 10.14 -22.13 1.41
CA SER A 39 9.37 -22.85 0.42
C SER A 39 10.19 -23.09 -0.86
N PRO A 40 10.65 -24.31 -1.14
CA PRO A 40 11.38 -24.61 -2.39
C PRO A 40 10.55 -24.28 -3.64
N THR A 41 9.23 -24.40 -3.55
CA THR A 41 8.33 -24.07 -4.66
C THR A 41 8.30 -22.56 -4.93
N ALA A 42 8.14 -21.73 -3.90
CA ALA A 42 8.16 -20.27 -4.06
C ALA A 42 9.51 -19.79 -4.63
N GLN A 43 10.60 -20.33 -4.08
CA GLN A 43 11.94 -20.02 -4.53
C GLN A 43 12.15 -20.39 -6.02
N ARG A 44 11.71 -21.58 -6.44
CA ARG A 44 11.82 -22.00 -7.85
C ARG A 44 11.01 -21.11 -8.79
N ILE A 45 9.78 -20.77 -8.42
CA ILE A 45 8.95 -19.84 -9.21
C ILE A 45 9.67 -18.50 -9.38
N ALA A 46 10.25 -17.93 -8.31
CA ALA A 46 10.99 -16.68 -8.39
C ALA A 46 12.21 -16.78 -9.33
N VAL A 47 12.95 -17.90 -9.30
CA VAL A 47 14.06 -18.16 -10.23
C VAL A 47 13.56 -18.24 -11.67
N ASP A 48 12.50 -19.01 -11.92
CA ASP A 48 11.91 -19.19 -13.26
C ASP A 48 11.38 -17.85 -13.84
N MET A 49 10.98 -16.92 -12.98
CA MET A 49 10.61 -15.55 -13.35
C MET A 49 11.81 -14.65 -13.65
N GLY A 50 13.05 -15.11 -13.44
CA GLY A 50 14.26 -14.32 -13.65
C GLY A 50 14.64 -13.38 -12.50
N ALA A 51 14.07 -13.58 -11.31
CA ALA A 51 14.35 -12.75 -10.13
C ALA A 51 15.77 -12.94 -9.57
N GLY A 52 16.44 -14.05 -9.91
CA GLY A 52 17.79 -14.35 -9.44
C GLY A 52 18.12 -15.82 -9.56
N PHE A 53 19.11 -16.27 -8.83
CA PHE A 53 19.53 -17.66 -8.76
C PHE A 53 19.39 -18.22 -7.33
N LEU A 54 19.40 -19.53 -7.19
CA LEU A 54 19.41 -20.19 -5.87
C LEU A 54 20.74 -19.90 -5.17
N ALA A 55 20.71 -19.07 -4.14
CA ALA A 55 21.94 -18.76 -3.39
C ALA A 55 22.39 -19.99 -2.60
N PRO A 56 23.67 -20.41 -2.75
CA PRO A 56 24.22 -21.48 -1.95
C PRO A 56 24.26 -21.10 -0.47
N HIS A 57 24.30 -22.09 0.41
CA HIS A 57 24.57 -21.90 1.83
C HIS A 57 26.08 -21.88 2.04
N GLY A 58 26.55 -21.07 2.99
CA GLY A 58 27.98 -20.97 3.34
C GLY A 58 28.70 -19.83 2.61
N THR A 59 30.02 -19.93 2.55
CA THR A 59 30.92 -18.85 2.10
C THR A 59 31.03 -18.64 0.59
N ASP A 60 30.38 -19.48 -0.21
CA ASP A 60 30.47 -19.41 -1.67
C ASP A 60 29.73 -18.22 -2.30
N PHE A 61 28.91 -17.53 -1.50
CA PHE A 61 28.20 -16.32 -1.90
C PHE A 61 28.32 -15.27 -0.80
N ALA A 62 28.96 -14.15 -1.11
CA ALA A 62 29.21 -13.05 -0.18
C ALA A 62 28.40 -11.80 -0.60
N PRO A 63 27.14 -11.66 -0.16
CA PRO A 63 26.34 -10.49 -0.48
C PRO A 63 26.86 -9.25 0.26
N SER A 64 26.79 -8.09 -0.39
CA SER A 64 26.99 -6.81 0.26
C SER A 64 25.73 -6.28 0.96
N LEU A 65 24.57 -6.84 0.58
CA LEU A 65 23.27 -6.50 1.11
C LEU A 65 22.40 -7.76 1.24
N VAL A 66 21.73 -7.91 2.37
CA VAL A 66 20.68 -8.91 2.59
C VAL A 66 19.34 -8.20 2.74
N ILE A 67 18.35 -8.59 1.94
CA ILE A 67 16.96 -8.12 2.02
C ILE A 67 16.10 -9.23 2.61
N VAL A 68 15.56 -9.03 3.81
CA VAL A 68 14.65 -9.96 4.47
C VAL A 68 13.22 -9.56 4.15
N ALA A 69 12.52 -10.40 3.40
CA ALA A 69 11.14 -10.18 2.95
C ALA A 69 10.21 -11.31 3.42
N THR A 70 10.31 -11.63 4.70
CA THR A 70 9.56 -12.70 5.39
C THR A 70 8.38 -12.14 6.19
N PRO A 71 7.43 -13.00 6.65
CA PRO A 71 6.39 -12.56 7.56
C PRO A 71 6.96 -11.98 8.87
N PRO A 72 6.27 -11.00 9.50
CA PRO A 72 6.80 -10.28 10.68
C PRO A 72 7.21 -11.16 11.86
N ASP A 73 6.52 -12.26 12.08
CA ASP A 73 6.76 -13.21 13.19
C ASP A 73 8.11 -13.92 13.13
N VAL A 74 8.63 -14.18 11.94
CA VAL A 74 9.93 -14.83 11.73
C VAL A 74 11.04 -13.86 11.34
N THR A 75 10.69 -12.64 10.96
CA THR A 75 11.65 -11.63 10.46
C THR A 75 12.79 -11.34 11.44
N PRO A 76 12.59 -11.14 12.76
CA PRO A 76 13.70 -10.88 13.68
C PRO A 76 14.73 -12.01 13.69
N GLY A 77 14.30 -13.26 13.81
CA GLY A 77 15.21 -14.41 13.80
C GLY A 77 15.97 -14.56 12.49
N ILE A 78 15.35 -14.25 11.34
CA ILE A 78 16.04 -14.30 10.03
C ILE A 78 17.05 -13.15 9.91
N ILE A 79 16.76 -11.96 10.44
CA ILE A 79 17.70 -10.84 10.49
C ILE A 79 18.91 -11.20 11.35
N ALA A 80 18.70 -11.77 12.55
CA ALA A 80 19.78 -12.21 13.45
C ALA A 80 20.69 -13.23 12.76
N GLN A 81 20.10 -14.23 12.09
CA GLN A 81 20.85 -15.21 11.31
C GLN A 81 21.65 -14.56 10.16
N ALA A 82 21.05 -13.63 9.42
CA ALA A 82 21.72 -12.94 8.32
C ALA A 82 22.88 -12.07 8.81
N LEU A 83 22.73 -11.38 9.94
CA LEU A 83 23.79 -10.59 10.56
C LEU A 83 24.98 -11.46 10.98
N ALA A 84 24.71 -12.66 11.50
CA ALA A 84 25.76 -13.60 11.90
C ALA A 84 26.43 -14.30 10.69
N GLU A 85 25.63 -14.70 9.66
CA GLU A 85 26.15 -15.39 8.48
C GLU A 85 26.98 -14.46 7.57
N PHE A 86 26.61 -13.16 7.49
CA PHE A 86 27.23 -12.18 6.58
C PHE A 86 27.76 -10.96 7.34
N PRO A 87 28.93 -11.07 8.00
CA PRO A 87 29.44 -10.02 8.87
C PRO A 87 29.76 -8.68 8.17
N ASP A 88 29.98 -8.69 6.85
CA ASP A 88 30.26 -7.50 6.06
C ASP A 88 29.00 -6.92 5.34
N ALA A 89 27.88 -7.63 5.37
CA ALA A 89 26.67 -7.20 4.69
C ALA A 89 25.85 -6.19 5.51
N VAL A 90 25.21 -5.27 4.82
CA VAL A 90 24.07 -4.52 5.36
C VAL A 90 22.85 -5.43 5.32
N VAL A 91 22.01 -5.38 6.34
CA VAL A 91 20.75 -6.13 6.39
C VAL A 91 19.59 -5.16 6.45
N ILE A 92 18.60 -5.35 5.58
CA ILE A 92 17.32 -4.62 5.63
C ILE A 92 16.15 -5.60 5.64
N ASP A 93 15.01 -5.18 6.14
CA ASP A 93 13.76 -5.92 6.00
C ASP A 93 12.72 -5.13 5.22
N LEU A 94 11.65 -5.81 4.76
CA LEU A 94 10.52 -5.20 4.04
C LEU A 94 9.19 -5.36 4.79
N ALA A 95 9.20 -5.67 6.08
CA ALA A 95 7.99 -5.90 6.86
C ALA A 95 7.15 -4.63 7.05
N SER A 96 5.86 -4.80 7.32
CA SER A 96 4.90 -3.70 7.50
C SER A 96 4.93 -3.07 8.89
N VAL A 97 5.69 -3.62 9.83
CA VAL A 97 5.86 -3.12 11.21
C VAL A 97 7.35 -3.02 11.52
N LYS A 98 7.75 -2.06 12.36
CA LYS A 98 9.17 -1.79 12.64
C LYS A 98 9.53 -1.91 14.12
N GLY A 99 8.75 -1.31 15.01
CA GLY A 99 9.09 -1.24 16.43
C GLY A 99 9.28 -2.64 17.03
N SER A 100 8.33 -3.53 16.86
CA SER A 100 8.39 -4.88 17.40
C SER A 100 9.58 -5.71 16.88
N ILE A 101 10.01 -5.47 15.63
CA ILE A 101 11.19 -6.13 15.03
C ILE A 101 12.47 -5.61 15.69
N ILE A 102 12.61 -4.29 15.81
CA ILE A 102 13.78 -3.65 16.43
C ILE A 102 13.87 -4.05 17.91
N ASP A 103 12.75 -4.07 18.63
CA ASP A 103 12.71 -4.47 20.04
C ASP A 103 13.11 -5.93 20.24
N ALA A 104 12.62 -6.82 19.36
CA ALA A 104 13.01 -8.22 19.39
C ALA A 104 14.51 -8.42 19.12
N LEU A 105 15.09 -7.69 18.16
CA LEU A 105 16.53 -7.75 17.86
C LEU A 105 17.38 -7.19 19.01
N LYS A 106 16.93 -6.13 19.69
CA LYS A 106 17.62 -5.57 20.85
C LYS A 106 17.55 -6.47 22.09
N ALA A 107 16.51 -7.29 22.19
CA ALA A 107 16.30 -8.24 23.27
C ALA A 107 16.98 -9.60 23.02
N ASP A 108 17.54 -9.83 21.84
CA ASP A 108 18.21 -11.08 21.48
C ASP A 108 19.69 -11.00 21.90
N ASP A 109 20.04 -11.79 22.91
CA ASP A 109 21.41 -11.85 23.46
C ASP A 109 22.46 -12.36 22.43
N ASP A 110 22.04 -13.01 21.36
CA ASP A 110 22.92 -13.50 20.30
C ASP A 110 23.22 -12.41 19.25
N VAL A 111 22.54 -11.25 19.28
CA VAL A 111 22.74 -10.12 18.39
C VAL A 111 23.60 -9.05 19.03
N ALA A 112 24.88 -9.02 18.65
CA ALA A 112 25.78 -7.98 19.16
C ALA A 112 25.39 -6.58 18.67
N GLU A 113 25.56 -5.55 19.50
CA GLU A 113 25.25 -4.15 19.12
C GLU A 113 26.00 -3.71 17.85
N ALA A 114 27.23 -4.15 17.66
CA ALA A 114 28.01 -3.88 16.45
C ALA A 114 27.42 -4.50 15.19
N ASP A 115 26.77 -5.68 15.31
CA ASP A 115 26.08 -6.33 14.21
C ASP A 115 24.73 -5.65 13.94
N LEU A 116 23.98 -5.31 14.98
CA LEU A 116 22.74 -4.57 14.87
C LEU A 116 22.95 -3.22 14.16
N ALA A 117 24.09 -2.59 14.32
CA ALA A 117 24.44 -1.33 13.64
C ALA A 117 24.44 -1.41 12.10
N ARG A 118 24.48 -2.61 11.53
CA ARG A 118 24.38 -2.89 10.08
C ARG A 118 22.95 -3.13 9.60
N TYR A 119 21.98 -3.19 10.52
CA TYR A 119 20.56 -3.36 10.20
C TYR A 119 19.85 -2.01 10.07
N VAL A 120 18.93 -1.94 9.09
CA VAL A 120 17.99 -0.82 8.92
C VAL A 120 16.64 -1.38 8.48
N GLY A 121 15.58 -1.05 9.21
CA GLY A 121 14.22 -1.38 8.80
C GLY A 121 13.80 -0.62 7.54
N CYS A 122 13.09 -1.30 6.63
CA CYS A 122 12.44 -0.65 5.50
C CYS A 122 10.98 -1.11 5.40
N HIS A 123 10.16 -0.27 4.79
CA HIS A 123 8.79 -0.62 4.45
C HIS A 123 8.40 0.03 3.11
N PRO A 124 8.38 -0.73 2.02
CA PRO A 124 7.80 -0.25 0.77
C PRO A 124 6.27 -0.16 0.92
N MET A 125 5.71 1.03 0.78
CA MET A 125 4.26 1.26 0.81
C MET A 125 3.64 0.82 -0.52
N ALA A 126 3.85 -0.45 -0.87
CA ALA A 126 3.41 -1.08 -2.09
C ALA A 126 2.92 -2.49 -1.78
N GLY A 127 1.69 -2.79 -2.17
CA GLY A 127 1.07 -4.08 -1.93
C GLY A 127 0.05 -4.41 -3.02
N ARG A 128 -0.39 -5.65 -3.01
CA ARG A 128 -1.47 -6.15 -3.87
C ARG A 128 -2.31 -7.13 -3.08
N GLU A 129 -3.54 -7.33 -3.50
CA GLU A 129 -4.46 -8.31 -2.90
C GLU A 129 -4.01 -9.77 -3.12
N LYS A 130 -3.11 -9.99 -4.07
CA LYS A 130 -2.53 -11.32 -4.38
C LYS A 130 -1.16 -11.48 -3.74
N SER A 131 -0.92 -12.60 -3.10
CA SER A 131 0.34 -12.98 -2.47
C SER A 131 1.16 -13.94 -3.35
N GLY A 132 2.42 -14.18 -2.94
CA GLY A 132 3.32 -15.13 -3.56
C GLY A 132 4.10 -14.59 -4.76
N PRO A 133 5.12 -15.35 -5.23
CA PRO A 133 6.03 -14.91 -6.30
C PRO A 133 5.32 -14.68 -7.64
N ALA A 134 4.31 -15.46 -7.98
CA ALA A 134 3.57 -15.32 -9.24
C ALA A 134 2.87 -13.97 -9.43
N ALA A 135 2.61 -13.24 -8.33
CA ALA A 135 2.03 -11.89 -8.38
C ALA A 135 3.08 -10.78 -8.46
N ALA A 136 4.37 -11.11 -8.36
CA ALA A 136 5.47 -10.16 -8.31
C ALA A 136 5.68 -9.43 -9.66
N ARG A 137 6.16 -8.18 -9.56
CA ARG A 137 6.52 -7.35 -10.72
C ARG A 137 7.72 -6.49 -10.36
N GLY A 138 8.73 -6.37 -11.23
CA GLY A 138 9.90 -5.54 -11.01
C GLY A 138 9.59 -4.05 -10.81
N ALA A 139 8.48 -3.56 -11.38
CA ALA A 139 8.02 -2.18 -11.25
C ALA A 139 7.08 -1.95 -10.05
N LEU A 140 6.94 -2.91 -9.11
CA LEU A 140 5.99 -2.80 -8.00
C LEU A 140 6.21 -1.57 -7.13
N PHE A 141 7.45 -1.15 -6.96
CA PHE A 141 7.83 -0.06 -6.06
C PHE A 141 7.95 1.30 -6.77
N THR A 142 7.86 1.32 -8.10
CA THR A 142 8.01 2.56 -8.88
C THR A 142 7.00 3.62 -8.43
N ALA A 143 7.50 4.81 -8.09
CA ALA A 143 6.75 5.94 -7.55
C ALA A 143 6.01 5.70 -6.22
N SER A 144 6.18 4.52 -5.59
CA SER A 144 5.63 4.24 -4.26
C SER A 144 6.54 4.81 -3.17
N PRO A 145 6.02 5.18 -2.00
CA PRO A 145 6.85 5.53 -0.86
C PRO A 145 7.68 4.31 -0.40
N TRP A 146 8.96 4.54 -0.16
CA TRP A 146 9.89 3.62 0.46
C TRP A 146 10.33 4.20 1.78
N VAL A 147 9.79 3.69 2.88
CA VAL A 147 10.11 4.18 4.21
C VAL A 147 11.37 3.50 4.70
N VAL A 148 12.35 4.30 5.10
CA VAL A 148 13.60 3.86 5.73
C VAL A 148 13.53 4.21 7.21
N VAL A 149 13.67 3.22 8.06
CA VAL A 149 13.48 3.32 9.51
C VAL A 149 14.78 2.89 10.20
N PRO A 150 15.75 3.80 10.34
CA PRO A 150 16.94 3.51 11.11
C PRO A 150 16.61 3.46 12.61
N HIS A 151 17.35 2.68 13.36
CA HIS A 151 17.39 2.76 14.81
C HIS A 151 18.61 3.59 15.28
N GLU A 152 18.68 3.91 16.56
CA GLU A 152 19.70 4.81 17.13
C GLU A 152 21.15 4.37 16.85
N GLY A 153 21.40 3.05 16.77
CA GLY A 153 22.73 2.47 16.47
C GLY A 153 23.03 2.28 14.99
N SER A 154 22.06 2.52 14.06
CA SER A 154 22.27 2.27 12.63
C SER A 154 23.40 3.11 12.04
N THR A 155 24.35 2.49 11.33
CA THR A 155 25.45 3.21 10.67
C THR A 155 24.96 4.05 9.50
N SER A 156 25.64 5.16 9.22
CA SER A 156 25.37 5.98 8.04
C SER A 156 25.49 5.20 6.72
N HIS A 157 26.38 4.19 6.69
CA HIS A 157 26.52 3.31 5.53
C HIS A 157 25.28 2.45 5.34
N ALA A 158 24.77 1.81 6.39
CA ALA A 158 23.56 0.99 6.33
C ALA A 158 22.34 1.82 5.89
N VAL A 159 22.17 3.01 6.46
CA VAL A 159 21.07 3.93 6.07
C VAL A 159 21.19 4.37 4.60
N LYS A 160 22.41 4.67 4.12
CA LYS A 160 22.65 5.02 2.72
C LYS A 160 22.29 3.84 1.80
N THR A 161 22.73 2.64 2.14
CA THR A 161 22.42 1.41 1.38
C THR A 161 20.92 1.16 1.31
N ALA A 162 20.19 1.27 2.43
CA ALA A 162 18.74 1.12 2.47
C ALA A 162 18.00 2.13 1.56
N LYS A 163 18.47 3.38 1.50
CA LYS A 163 17.95 4.40 0.57
C LYS A 163 18.26 4.05 -0.89
N SER A 164 19.48 3.56 -1.17
CA SER A 164 19.89 3.19 -2.52
C SER A 164 19.02 2.08 -3.09
N VAL A 165 18.60 1.09 -2.28
CA VAL A 165 17.64 0.07 -2.71
C VAL A 165 16.35 0.69 -3.24
N GLY A 166 15.74 1.57 -2.46
CA GLY A 166 14.50 2.23 -2.87
C GLY A 166 14.67 3.06 -4.15
N LEU A 167 15.80 3.81 -4.26
CA LEU A 167 16.10 4.61 -5.47
C LEU A 167 16.27 3.73 -6.71
N ASP A 168 17.01 2.63 -6.61
CA ASP A 168 17.22 1.70 -7.74
C ASP A 168 15.93 0.99 -8.15
N LEU A 169 14.98 0.85 -7.22
CA LEU A 169 13.63 0.35 -7.49
C LEU A 169 12.64 1.42 -7.96
N GLY A 170 13.09 2.68 -8.15
CA GLY A 170 12.28 3.80 -8.61
C GLY A 170 11.27 4.33 -7.59
N ALA A 171 11.50 4.06 -6.31
CA ALA A 171 10.63 4.48 -5.22
C ALA A 171 10.96 5.89 -4.70
N SER A 172 10.04 6.50 -3.97
CA SER A 172 10.20 7.79 -3.30
C SER A 172 10.62 7.58 -1.84
N ILE A 173 11.79 8.10 -1.45
CA ILE A 173 12.38 7.82 -0.14
C ILE A 173 11.80 8.73 0.94
N THR A 174 11.35 8.12 2.05
CA THR A 174 10.99 8.82 3.28
C THR A 174 11.78 8.21 4.44
N VAL A 175 12.27 9.01 5.38
CA VAL A 175 12.99 8.54 6.56
C VAL A 175 12.24 8.97 7.81
N MET A 176 12.00 8.05 8.72
CA MET A 176 11.37 8.32 10.01
C MET A 176 11.81 7.26 11.05
N ASP A 177 11.58 7.53 12.32
CA ASP A 177 11.78 6.54 13.38
C ASP A 177 10.66 5.49 13.41
N ALA A 178 10.88 4.41 14.18
CA ALA A 178 9.96 3.26 14.23
C ALA A 178 8.61 3.60 14.86
N GLU A 179 8.59 4.43 15.89
CA GLU A 179 7.34 4.82 16.57
C GLU A 179 6.47 5.67 15.64
N THR A 180 7.06 6.67 14.99
CA THR A 180 6.39 7.50 13.98
C THR A 180 5.88 6.67 12.81
N HIS A 181 6.68 5.70 12.33
CA HIS A 181 6.28 4.79 11.27
C HIS A 181 5.07 3.96 11.67
N ASP A 182 5.15 3.26 12.82
CA ASP A 182 4.12 2.32 13.25
C ASP A 182 2.81 3.03 13.59
N ALA A 183 2.88 4.24 14.17
CA ALA A 183 1.71 5.11 14.36
C ALA A 183 1.08 5.55 13.04
N ALA A 184 1.91 5.95 12.06
CA ALA A 184 1.42 6.35 10.75
C ALA A 184 0.70 5.20 10.03
N VAL A 185 1.34 4.01 9.94
CA VAL A 185 0.72 2.87 9.23
C VAL A 185 -0.47 2.29 10.00
N ALA A 186 -0.52 2.42 11.33
CA ALA A 186 -1.71 2.09 12.10
C ALA A 186 -2.92 2.90 11.61
N LEU A 187 -2.75 4.21 11.41
CA LEU A 187 -3.82 5.11 11.00
C LEU A 187 -4.19 4.98 9.51
N ILE A 188 -3.19 4.92 8.60
CA ILE A 188 -3.44 5.02 7.16
C ILE A 188 -3.60 3.67 6.45
N SER A 189 -3.24 2.56 7.10
CA SER A 189 -3.27 1.21 6.52
C SER A 189 -4.03 0.21 7.38
N HIS A 190 -3.61 0.04 8.64
CA HIS A 190 -4.13 -1.05 9.49
C HIS A 190 -5.56 -0.77 9.94
N PHE A 191 -5.83 0.44 10.41
CA PHE A 191 -7.19 0.85 10.80
C PHE A 191 -8.19 0.83 9.63
N PRO A 192 -7.89 1.35 8.44
CA PRO A 192 -8.76 1.19 7.27
C PRO A 192 -9.08 -0.27 6.93
N GLN A 193 -8.11 -1.17 7.04
CA GLN A 193 -8.35 -2.60 6.84
C GLN A 193 -9.33 -3.17 7.87
N ILE A 194 -9.16 -2.83 9.16
CA ILE A 194 -10.07 -3.25 10.23
C ILE A 194 -11.48 -2.71 9.96
N ALA A 195 -11.61 -1.41 9.67
CA ALA A 195 -12.88 -0.76 9.40
C ALA A 195 -13.61 -1.39 8.20
N SER A 196 -12.88 -1.62 7.11
CA SER A 196 -13.39 -2.33 5.93
C SER A 196 -13.86 -3.75 6.25
N SER A 197 -13.09 -4.50 7.03
CA SER A 197 -13.43 -5.87 7.43
C SER A 197 -14.65 -5.91 8.37
N LEU A 198 -14.75 -4.98 9.32
CA LEU A 198 -15.90 -4.85 10.22
C LEU A 198 -17.17 -4.46 9.45
N LEU A 199 -17.07 -3.56 8.48
CA LEU A 199 -18.18 -3.20 7.59
C LEU A 199 -18.61 -4.42 6.75
N ALA A 200 -17.67 -5.08 6.07
CA ALA A 200 -17.96 -6.24 5.24
C ALA A 200 -18.56 -7.39 6.03
N SER A 201 -18.19 -7.60 7.28
CA SER A 201 -18.76 -8.65 8.16
C SER A 201 -20.26 -8.47 8.41
N ARG A 202 -20.78 -7.21 8.34
CA ARG A 202 -22.23 -6.97 8.46
C ARG A 202 -23.02 -7.48 7.27
N LEU A 203 -22.36 -7.75 6.13
CA LEU A 203 -22.99 -8.25 4.92
C LEU A 203 -23.19 -9.78 4.92
N LEU A 204 -22.57 -10.52 5.84
CA LEU A 204 -22.61 -11.99 5.86
C LEU A 204 -24.03 -12.56 5.86
N ASN A 205 -24.94 -11.92 6.58
CA ASN A 205 -26.34 -12.36 6.69
C ASN A 205 -27.32 -11.42 5.96
N ALA A 206 -26.82 -10.53 5.10
CA ALA A 206 -27.68 -9.61 4.35
C ALA A 206 -28.47 -10.36 3.27
N PRO A 207 -29.76 -10.05 3.07
CA PRO A 207 -30.55 -10.63 2.00
C PRO A 207 -29.98 -10.32 0.61
N ALA A 208 -30.06 -11.26 -0.32
CA ALA A 208 -29.59 -11.05 -1.69
C ALA A 208 -30.22 -9.83 -2.37
N SER A 209 -31.50 -9.55 -2.07
CA SER A 209 -32.21 -8.35 -2.55
C SER A 209 -31.58 -7.04 -2.09
N SER A 210 -31.04 -6.99 -0.86
CA SER A 210 -30.32 -5.83 -0.35
C SER A 210 -28.95 -5.70 -1.02
N LEU A 211 -28.24 -6.82 -1.21
CA LEU A 211 -26.93 -6.82 -1.86
C LEU A 211 -27.03 -6.44 -3.36
N ALA A 212 -28.16 -6.74 -4.02
CA ALA A 212 -28.41 -6.33 -5.39
C ALA A 212 -28.48 -4.80 -5.57
N LEU A 213 -28.71 -4.04 -4.49
CA LEU A 213 -28.72 -2.58 -4.48
C LEU A 213 -27.35 -1.94 -4.18
N ALA A 214 -26.31 -2.78 -4.04
CA ALA A 214 -24.97 -2.31 -3.68
C ALA A 214 -24.36 -1.45 -4.80
N GLY A 215 -24.17 -0.18 -4.52
CA GLY A 215 -23.44 0.78 -5.36
C GLY A 215 -21.93 0.80 -5.07
N ASN A 216 -21.21 1.71 -5.75
CA ASN A 216 -19.76 1.84 -5.64
C ASN A 216 -19.30 2.21 -4.23
N GLY A 217 -20.03 3.05 -3.50
CA GLY A 217 -19.68 3.40 -2.12
C GLY A 217 -19.45 2.19 -1.23
N LEU A 218 -20.36 1.17 -1.30
CA LEU A 218 -20.18 -0.07 -0.54
C LEU A 218 -18.99 -0.89 -1.08
N ARG A 219 -18.85 -0.99 -2.40
CA ARG A 219 -17.77 -1.77 -3.05
C ARG A 219 -16.39 -1.17 -2.70
N ASP A 220 -16.24 0.14 -2.78
CA ASP A 220 -14.98 0.83 -2.50
C ASP A 220 -14.58 0.69 -1.03
N THR A 221 -15.53 0.89 -0.11
CA THR A 221 -15.27 0.80 1.34
C THR A 221 -15.00 -0.64 1.81
N THR A 222 -15.49 -1.66 1.11
CA THR A 222 -15.28 -3.07 1.46
C THR A 222 -14.21 -3.78 0.62
N ARG A 223 -13.64 -3.12 -0.39
CA ARG A 223 -12.71 -3.73 -1.34
C ARG A 223 -11.50 -4.37 -0.67
N ILE A 224 -10.88 -3.67 0.28
CA ILE A 224 -9.68 -4.16 0.97
C ILE A 224 -9.97 -5.27 1.97
N ALA A 225 -11.22 -5.49 2.38
CA ALA A 225 -11.60 -6.60 3.25
C ALA A 225 -11.31 -7.99 2.64
N ALA A 226 -11.13 -8.08 1.31
CA ALA A 226 -10.80 -9.32 0.60
C ALA A 226 -9.31 -9.72 0.70
N SER A 227 -8.60 -9.26 1.70
CA SER A 227 -7.18 -9.56 1.95
C SER A 227 -6.99 -10.90 2.69
N ASP A 228 -5.79 -11.49 2.59
CA ASP A 228 -5.45 -12.74 3.32
C ASP A 228 -5.44 -12.53 4.84
N PRO A 229 -6.31 -13.18 5.62
CA PRO A 229 -6.36 -13.01 7.06
C PRO A 229 -5.06 -13.38 7.79
N ARG A 230 -4.28 -14.32 7.26
CA ARG A 230 -3.02 -14.77 7.88
C ARG A 230 -1.98 -13.67 7.92
N LEU A 231 -1.91 -12.85 6.87
CA LEU A 231 -1.04 -11.68 6.83
C LEU A 231 -1.47 -10.65 7.88
N TRP A 232 -2.78 -10.39 7.96
CA TRP A 232 -3.31 -9.35 8.85
C TRP A 232 -3.23 -9.72 10.33
N ILE A 233 -3.35 -11.00 10.71
CA ILE A 233 -3.13 -11.46 12.08
C ILE A 233 -1.75 -10.99 12.58
N GLN A 234 -0.71 -11.18 11.77
CA GLN A 234 0.66 -10.80 12.12
C GLN A 234 0.82 -9.27 12.23
N ILE A 235 0.34 -8.54 11.23
CA ILE A 235 0.45 -7.08 11.20
C ILE A 235 -0.27 -6.45 12.42
N LEU A 236 -1.51 -6.85 12.68
CA LEU A 236 -2.31 -6.27 13.75
C LEU A 236 -1.74 -6.61 15.14
N ALA A 237 -1.26 -7.84 15.35
CA ALA A 237 -0.67 -8.25 16.61
C ALA A 237 0.62 -7.45 16.91
N HIS A 238 1.50 -7.27 15.91
CA HIS A 238 2.76 -6.57 16.08
C HIS A 238 2.61 -5.04 16.17
N ASN A 239 1.47 -4.46 15.77
CA ASN A 239 1.20 -3.03 15.88
C ASN A 239 0.02 -2.69 16.81
N ALA A 240 -0.31 -3.59 17.72
CA ALA A 240 -1.48 -3.45 18.60
C ALA A 240 -1.44 -2.17 19.44
N GLN A 241 -0.28 -1.79 19.96
CA GLN A 241 -0.12 -0.61 20.81
C GLN A 241 -0.55 0.68 20.10
N GLN A 242 -0.26 0.81 18.79
CA GLN A 242 -0.64 1.99 18.00
C GLN A 242 -2.11 1.92 17.54
N LEU A 243 -2.67 0.72 17.43
CA LEU A 243 -4.05 0.52 16.99
C LEU A 243 -5.09 0.73 18.09
N ILE A 244 -4.77 0.34 19.34
CA ILE A 244 -5.72 0.41 20.46
C ILE A 244 -6.29 1.82 20.64
N PRO A 245 -5.48 2.90 20.72
CA PRO A 245 -6.03 4.24 20.90
C PRO A 245 -6.95 4.69 19.75
N ILE A 246 -6.64 4.29 18.51
CA ILE A 246 -7.48 4.61 17.34
C ILE A 246 -8.83 3.90 17.43
N LEU A 247 -8.84 2.64 17.84
CA LEU A 247 -10.06 1.85 17.99
C LEU A 247 -10.91 2.31 19.18
N GLU A 248 -10.30 2.74 20.28
CA GLU A 248 -11.00 3.33 21.43
C GLU A 248 -11.66 4.66 21.04
N GLY A 249 -10.98 5.50 20.23
CA GLY A 249 -11.56 6.71 19.66
C GLY A 249 -12.78 6.39 18.79
N LEU A 250 -12.66 5.43 17.86
CA LEU A 250 -13.79 4.97 17.03
C LEU A 250 -14.95 4.43 17.87
N GLN A 251 -14.66 3.68 18.93
CA GLN A 251 -15.68 3.17 19.84
C GLN A 251 -16.43 4.30 20.51
N SER A 252 -15.74 5.34 20.98
CA SER A 252 -16.35 6.52 21.56
C SER A 252 -17.29 7.25 20.59
N ASP A 253 -16.85 7.42 19.32
CA ASP A 253 -17.67 8.05 18.28
C ASP A 253 -18.91 7.20 17.94
N LEU A 254 -18.75 5.86 17.92
CA LEU A 254 -19.87 4.94 17.70
C LEU A 254 -20.88 4.99 18.86
N ASP A 255 -20.41 5.05 20.10
CA ASP A 255 -21.26 5.17 21.28
C ASP A 255 -22.04 6.50 21.27
N ARG A 256 -21.40 7.61 20.92
CA ARG A 256 -22.03 8.92 20.69
C ARG A 256 -23.12 8.82 19.61
N LEU A 257 -22.81 8.27 18.45
CA LEU A 257 -23.75 8.07 17.35
C LEU A 257 -24.95 7.22 17.77
N LEU A 258 -24.72 6.11 18.45
CA LEU A 258 -25.80 5.24 18.95
C LEU A 258 -26.69 5.94 19.98
N ALA A 259 -26.13 6.73 20.88
CA ALA A 259 -26.89 7.53 21.83
C ALA A 259 -27.83 8.51 21.11
N THR A 260 -27.32 9.25 20.13
CA THR A 260 -28.10 10.22 19.33
C THR A 260 -29.19 9.52 18.50
N LEU A 261 -28.89 8.38 17.86
CA LEU A 261 -29.85 7.66 17.04
C LEU A 261 -30.97 6.96 17.83
N ARG A 262 -30.82 6.76 19.15
CA ARG A 262 -31.90 6.26 20.01
C ARG A 262 -33.03 7.27 20.22
N ASP A 263 -32.72 8.57 20.13
CA ASP A 263 -33.72 9.66 20.13
C ASP A 263 -33.32 10.73 19.09
N PRO A 264 -33.52 10.46 17.80
CA PRO A 264 -32.97 11.28 16.72
C PRO A 264 -33.70 12.63 16.55
N PHE A 265 -34.80 12.83 17.27
CA PHE A 265 -35.59 14.06 17.24
C PHE A 265 -35.47 14.85 18.56
N ALA A 266 -34.66 14.41 19.51
CA ALA A 266 -34.34 15.17 20.71
C ALA A 266 -33.69 16.52 20.37
N SER A 267 -33.83 17.47 21.28
CA SER A 267 -33.15 18.77 21.12
C SER A 267 -31.64 18.58 21.04
N GLY A 268 -31.01 19.07 19.98
CA GLY A 268 -29.58 18.95 19.74
C GLY A 268 -29.15 17.72 18.89
N ALA A 269 -29.97 16.69 18.71
CA ALA A 269 -29.64 15.50 17.98
C ALA A 269 -29.18 15.76 16.51
N ALA A 270 -29.90 16.68 15.83
CA ALA A 270 -29.54 17.05 14.46
C ALA A 270 -28.17 17.75 14.37
N LEU A 271 -27.83 18.56 15.37
CA LEU A 271 -26.53 19.23 15.46
C LEU A 271 -25.42 18.20 15.69
N ASP A 272 -25.62 17.28 16.60
CA ASP A 272 -24.65 16.23 16.93
C ASP A 272 -24.34 15.32 15.73
N LEU A 273 -25.36 14.93 14.95
CA LEU A 273 -25.20 14.21 13.69
C LEU A 273 -24.43 15.04 12.64
N ALA A 274 -24.74 16.34 12.53
CA ALA A 274 -24.07 17.24 11.60
C ALA A 274 -22.59 17.43 11.97
N GLU A 275 -22.27 17.54 13.25
CA GLU A 275 -20.89 17.63 13.73
C GLU A 275 -20.10 16.38 13.39
N LEU A 276 -20.62 15.19 13.67
CA LEU A 276 -19.96 13.92 13.35
C LEU A 276 -19.65 13.79 11.84
N MET A 277 -20.61 14.14 10.97
CA MET A 277 -20.39 14.13 9.52
C MET A 277 -19.38 15.18 9.08
N THR A 278 -19.36 16.34 9.72
CA THR A 278 -18.42 17.43 9.44
C THR A 278 -17.00 17.05 9.84
N GLU A 279 -16.82 16.39 10.98
CA GLU A 279 -15.53 15.85 11.43
C GLU A 279 -14.95 14.86 10.39
N GLY A 280 -15.80 13.98 9.85
CA GLY A 280 -15.41 13.07 8.75
C GLY A 280 -14.99 13.81 7.48
N ASN A 281 -15.73 14.84 7.06
CA ASN A 281 -15.39 15.67 5.91
C ASN A 281 -14.05 16.40 6.11
N GLN A 282 -13.81 16.93 7.30
CA GLN A 282 -12.55 17.60 7.65
C GLN A 282 -11.38 16.62 7.64
N GLY A 283 -11.59 15.40 8.15
CA GLY A 283 -10.59 14.32 8.09
C GLY A 283 -10.21 13.95 6.65
N GLN A 284 -11.22 13.73 5.81
CA GLN A 284 -11.02 13.41 4.39
C GLN A 284 -10.27 14.52 3.64
N ALA A 285 -10.60 15.79 3.91
CA ALA A 285 -9.94 16.94 3.30
C ALA A 285 -8.45 17.10 3.67
N ARG A 286 -7.93 16.34 4.66
CA ARG A 286 -6.51 16.32 5.02
C ARG A 286 -5.69 15.35 4.19
N ILE A 287 -6.32 14.44 3.43
CA ILE A 287 -5.61 13.49 2.58
C ILE A 287 -5.01 14.27 1.40
N PRO A 288 -3.68 14.25 1.20
CA PRO A 288 -3.06 14.98 0.10
C PRO A 288 -3.56 14.50 -1.26
N GLY A 289 -3.71 15.43 -2.20
CA GLY A 289 -4.02 15.13 -3.59
C GLY A 289 -2.83 14.54 -4.36
N LYS A 290 -2.96 14.42 -5.69
CA LYS A 290 -1.90 13.94 -6.59
C LYS A 290 -0.59 14.69 -6.35
N HIS A 291 0.51 13.94 -6.29
CA HIS A 291 1.87 14.48 -6.10
C HIS A 291 2.09 15.26 -4.79
N GLY A 292 1.28 14.98 -3.74
CA GLY A 292 1.38 15.69 -2.46
C GLY A 292 0.86 17.13 -2.49
N ALA A 293 0.15 17.52 -3.55
CA ALA A 293 -0.49 18.83 -3.63
C ALA A 293 -1.57 18.97 -2.52
N PRO A 294 -1.87 20.20 -2.07
CA PRO A 294 -3.02 20.43 -1.20
C PRO A 294 -4.28 19.80 -1.81
N PRO A 295 -5.21 19.30 -0.99
CA PRO A 295 -6.48 18.79 -1.49
C PRO A 295 -7.14 19.84 -2.37
N GLN A 296 -7.45 19.47 -3.61
CA GLN A 296 -8.17 20.33 -4.55
C GLN A 296 -9.55 19.73 -4.79
N SER A 297 -10.55 20.58 -4.84
CA SER A 297 -11.87 20.16 -5.31
C SER A 297 -11.84 20.05 -6.84
N PHE A 298 -12.23 18.89 -7.34
CA PHE A 298 -12.40 18.68 -8.79
C PHE A 298 -13.88 18.79 -9.15
N ALA A 299 -14.15 19.19 -10.37
CA ALA A 299 -15.49 19.16 -10.94
C ALA A 299 -15.69 17.83 -11.66
N THR A 300 -16.83 17.20 -11.40
CA THR A 300 -17.20 15.92 -12.03
C THR A 300 -18.04 16.19 -13.28
N VAL A 301 -17.73 15.50 -14.36
CA VAL A 301 -18.54 15.42 -15.57
C VAL A 301 -18.89 13.93 -15.76
N SER A 302 -20.18 13.62 -15.81
CA SER A 302 -20.67 12.26 -15.96
C SER A 302 -21.09 12.01 -17.41
N VAL A 303 -20.61 10.94 -18.02
CA VAL A 303 -20.86 10.59 -19.41
C VAL A 303 -21.42 9.16 -19.48
N ILE A 304 -22.54 8.99 -20.17
CA ILE A 304 -23.06 7.65 -20.47
C ILE A 304 -22.29 7.08 -21.64
N VAL A 305 -21.68 5.92 -21.44
CA VAL A 305 -20.85 5.21 -22.43
C VAL A 305 -21.46 3.84 -22.69
N ASN A 306 -21.61 3.47 -23.96
CA ASN A 306 -22.06 2.11 -24.32
C ASN A 306 -21.02 1.09 -23.88
N ASP A 307 -21.48 -0.07 -23.40
CA ASP A 307 -20.60 -1.19 -23.01
C ASP A 307 -20.11 -1.95 -24.25
N GLU A 308 -19.30 -1.27 -25.05
CA GLU A 308 -18.70 -1.77 -26.26
C GLU A 308 -17.18 -1.57 -26.25
N PRO A 309 -16.41 -2.49 -26.88
CA PRO A 309 -14.98 -2.35 -26.99
C PRO A 309 -14.57 -1.01 -27.65
N GLY A 310 -13.66 -0.28 -27.00
CA GLY A 310 -13.08 0.96 -27.51
C GLY A 310 -13.83 2.25 -27.14
N GLN A 311 -15.02 2.22 -26.59
CA GLN A 311 -15.79 3.43 -26.26
C GLN A 311 -15.09 4.31 -25.22
N VAL A 312 -14.55 3.72 -24.15
CA VAL A 312 -13.77 4.47 -23.15
C VAL A 312 -12.50 5.04 -23.76
N ALA A 313 -11.82 4.29 -24.62
CA ALA A 313 -10.63 4.77 -25.32
C ALA A 313 -10.94 5.97 -26.21
N ARG A 314 -12.07 5.93 -26.94
CA ARG A 314 -12.56 7.06 -27.76
C ARG A 314 -12.83 8.28 -26.88
N LEU A 315 -13.53 8.13 -25.76
CA LEU A 315 -13.81 9.22 -24.83
C LEU A 315 -12.53 9.91 -24.35
N LEU A 316 -11.52 9.13 -23.96
CA LEU A 316 -10.23 9.65 -23.51
C LEU A 316 -9.42 10.33 -24.66
N THR A 317 -9.55 9.81 -25.89
CA THR A 317 -8.93 10.42 -27.07
C THR A 317 -9.56 11.78 -27.37
N ASP A 318 -10.90 11.86 -27.40
CA ASP A 318 -11.64 13.10 -27.65
C ASP A 318 -11.29 14.20 -26.62
N MET A 319 -11.12 13.82 -25.34
CA MET A 319 -10.66 14.72 -24.30
C MET A 319 -9.22 15.20 -24.53
N GLY A 320 -8.33 14.28 -24.91
CA GLY A 320 -6.92 14.56 -25.19
C GLY A 320 -6.75 15.51 -26.37
N GLU A 321 -7.53 15.32 -27.44
CA GLU A 321 -7.55 16.21 -28.64
C GLU A 321 -8.06 17.62 -28.29
N ALA A 322 -8.98 17.72 -27.31
CA ALA A 322 -9.44 18.99 -26.76
C ALA A 322 -8.43 19.64 -25.78
N GLY A 323 -7.31 18.99 -25.47
CA GLY A 323 -6.30 19.49 -24.55
C GLY A 323 -6.80 19.55 -23.10
N ILE A 324 -7.76 18.71 -22.72
CA ILE A 324 -8.33 18.66 -21.36
C ILE A 324 -7.68 17.50 -20.60
N ASN A 325 -6.94 17.84 -19.54
CA ASN A 325 -6.35 16.84 -18.65
C ASN A 325 -7.39 16.30 -17.66
N MET A 326 -7.30 15.00 -17.42
CA MET A 326 -8.13 14.28 -16.47
C MET A 326 -7.40 14.14 -15.12
N GLU A 327 -8.11 14.39 -14.01
CA GLU A 327 -7.56 14.24 -12.68
C GLU A 327 -7.89 12.86 -12.08
N ASP A 328 -9.11 12.36 -12.30
CA ASP A 328 -9.54 11.03 -11.90
C ASP A 328 -10.64 10.52 -12.86
N LEU A 329 -10.80 9.20 -12.93
CA LEU A 329 -11.83 8.55 -13.74
C LEU A 329 -12.44 7.40 -12.95
N ARG A 330 -13.75 7.39 -12.86
CA ARG A 330 -14.52 6.29 -12.28
C ARG A 330 -15.52 5.75 -13.29
N MET A 331 -15.76 4.48 -13.25
CA MET A 331 -16.72 3.83 -14.14
C MET A 331 -17.70 3.01 -13.31
N GLU A 332 -19.00 3.25 -13.54
CA GLU A 332 -20.08 2.50 -12.94
C GLU A 332 -20.82 1.70 -14.00
N HIS A 333 -21.06 0.42 -13.72
CA HIS A 333 -21.91 -0.42 -14.53
C HIS A 333 -23.27 -0.62 -13.87
N SER A 334 -24.34 -0.32 -14.57
CA SER A 334 -25.69 -0.58 -14.09
C SER A 334 -26.07 -2.04 -14.38
N SER A 335 -26.49 -2.77 -13.34
CA SER A 335 -26.96 -4.14 -13.49
C SER A 335 -28.19 -4.18 -14.44
N GLY A 336 -28.06 -4.89 -15.57
CA GLY A 336 -29.15 -5.08 -16.54
C GLY A 336 -29.21 -4.08 -17.69
N TYR A 337 -28.25 -3.17 -17.81
CA TYR A 337 -28.14 -2.26 -18.96
C TYR A 337 -26.75 -2.40 -19.60
N GLU A 338 -26.71 -2.39 -20.94
CA GLU A 338 -25.45 -2.41 -21.71
C GLU A 338 -24.83 -1.00 -21.83
N VAL A 339 -24.84 -0.25 -20.72
CA VAL A 339 -24.26 1.08 -20.64
C VAL A 339 -23.50 1.25 -19.32
N GLY A 340 -22.38 1.95 -19.38
CA GLY A 340 -21.62 2.41 -18.23
C GLY A 340 -21.80 3.92 -18.02
N LEU A 341 -21.77 4.37 -16.79
CA LEU A 341 -21.59 5.76 -16.42
C LEU A 341 -20.11 6.00 -16.14
N VAL A 342 -19.48 6.90 -16.91
CA VAL A 342 -18.10 7.31 -16.70
C VAL A 342 -18.09 8.68 -16.04
N GLU A 343 -17.59 8.77 -14.82
CA GLU A 343 -17.38 10.01 -14.09
C GLU A 343 -15.93 10.47 -14.26
N ILE A 344 -15.76 11.63 -14.82
CA ILE A 344 -14.47 12.23 -15.13
C ILE A 344 -14.27 13.44 -14.21
N GLN A 345 -13.20 13.44 -13.45
CA GLN A 345 -12.83 14.59 -12.63
C GLN A 345 -11.82 15.47 -13.40
N VAL A 346 -12.12 16.76 -13.46
CA VAL A 346 -11.29 17.79 -14.09
C VAL A 346 -11.15 18.99 -13.15
N LEU A 347 -10.19 19.86 -13.43
CA LEU A 347 -10.09 21.15 -12.74
C LEU A 347 -11.42 21.92 -12.91
N PRO A 348 -11.93 22.58 -11.85
CA PRO A 348 -13.24 23.25 -11.89
C PRO A 348 -13.40 24.23 -13.07
N GLY A 349 -12.35 24.97 -13.41
CA GLY A 349 -12.36 25.91 -14.55
C GLY A 349 -12.41 25.26 -15.93
N ARG A 350 -12.27 23.93 -16.04
CA ARG A 350 -12.32 23.19 -17.32
C ARG A 350 -13.62 22.40 -17.49
N ARG A 351 -14.51 22.41 -16.49
CA ARG A 351 -15.75 21.61 -16.51
C ARG A 351 -16.66 21.98 -17.68
N ASP A 352 -16.97 23.25 -17.80
CA ASP A 352 -17.94 23.72 -18.82
C ASP A 352 -17.40 23.56 -20.24
N GLU A 353 -16.09 23.70 -20.41
CA GLU A 353 -15.40 23.41 -21.67
C GLU A 353 -15.51 21.92 -22.01
N LEU A 354 -15.23 21.01 -21.05
CA LEU A 354 -15.37 19.57 -21.25
C LEU A 354 -16.79 19.19 -21.63
N VAL A 355 -17.80 19.71 -20.92
CA VAL A 355 -19.22 19.48 -21.22
C VAL A 355 -19.54 19.92 -22.65
N SER A 356 -19.07 21.11 -23.07
CA SER A 356 -19.31 21.64 -24.42
C SER A 356 -18.66 20.77 -25.49
N VAL A 357 -17.40 20.36 -25.29
CA VAL A 357 -16.65 19.51 -26.25
C VAL A 357 -17.33 18.15 -26.39
N LEU A 358 -17.61 17.48 -25.28
CA LEU A 358 -18.21 16.13 -25.32
C LEU A 358 -19.62 16.15 -25.91
N THR A 359 -20.41 17.16 -25.60
CA THR A 359 -21.74 17.33 -26.22
C THR A 359 -21.64 17.59 -27.72
N GLY A 360 -20.66 18.37 -28.15
CA GLY A 360 -20.39 18.64 -29.60
C GLY A 360 -19.91 17.40 -30.39
N LEU A 361 -19.37 16.39 -29.69
CA LEU A 361 -18.94 15.10 -30.23
C LEU A 361 -19.98 13.98 -30.03
N ASP A 362 -21.23 14.35 -29.77
CA ASP A 362 -22.37 13.45 -29.57
C ASP A 362 -22.28 12.51 -28.36
N TRP A 363 -21.46 12.86 -27.36
CA TRP A 363 -21.45 12.15 -26.10
C TRP A 363 -22.68 12.51 -25.23
N LYS A 364 -23.25 11.51 -24.58
CA LYS A 364 -24.37 11.70 -23.62
C LYS A 364 -23.84 12.16 -22.28
N VAL A 365 -23.70 13.47 -22.10
CA VAL A 365 -23.30 14.07 -20.83
C VAL A 365 -24.52 14.19 -19.92
N VAL A 366 -24.39 13.67 -18.69
CA VAL A 366 -25.38 13.81 -17.62
C VAL A 366 -25.02 15.05 -16.81
N GLN A 367 -25.95 15.99 -16.70
CA GLN A 367 -25.77 17.24 -15.93
C GLN A 367 -26.37 17.14 -14.54
#